data_ae4fbebb699d423f4981fe88c88c3aa6
#
_entry.id   ae4fbebb699d423f4981fe88c88c3aa6
#
_cell.length_a   1.000
_cell.length_b   1.000
_cell.length_c   1.000
_cell.angle_alpha   90.00
_cell.angle_beta   90.00
_cell.angle_gamma   90.00
#
_symmetry.space_group_name_H-M   'P 1'
#
loop_
_entity.id
_entity.type
_entity.pdbx_description
1 polymer ?
#
loop_
_entity_poly.entity_id
_entity_poly.type
_entity_poly.pdbx_seq_one_letter_code
_entity_poly.pdbx_strand_id
1 'polypeptide(L)'
;MHCLAFQGAGSFIFNLSGCGYNDIQTYDEQVNASWSEVLNQYQRRADLIPNLVASIKGYSNHEKDVLEAVTLARSQANRASSDLQQTPGNEQKLQAWQQAQAQVTRTLGQLTIISERYPELKAQELYQNLMVQLEGSENRIAVARGRYIKAIEQYNVTIRKFPAVLTAKVMDYTPKKNYLPDDVAAVSKAPTIDFSQNASAH
;
A
#
# COMPACT_ATOMS: atom_id res chain seq x y z
N MET A 1 2.08 70.71 -2.94
CA MET A 1 1.47 69.94 -4.05
C MET A 1 2.01 68.53 -3.96
N HIS A 2 1.12 67.61 -3.60
CA HIS A 2 1.43 66.24 -3.21
C HIS A 2 1.63 65.32 -4.40
N CYS A 3 2.73 64.61 -4.43
CA CYS A 3 2.93 63.41 -5.23
C CYS A 3 2.81 62.21 -4.32
N LEU A 4 1.61 61.66 -4.17
CA LEU A 4 1.39 60.42 -3.43
C LEU A 4 1.80 59.26 -4.31
N ALA A 5 2.82 58.55 -3.89
CA ALA A 5 3.36 57.36 -4.50
C ALA A 5 2.37 56.21 -4.41
N PHE A 6 2.00 55.69 -5.55
CA PHE A 6 1.26 54.44 -5.74
C PHE A 6 2.28 53.28 -5.70
N GLN A 7 2.75 52.93 -4.48
CA GLN A 7 3.73 51.86 -4.23
C GLN A 7 3.20 50.87 -3.22
N GLY A 8 2.11 50.15 -3.54
CA GLY A 8 1.53 49.24 -2.57
C GLY A 8 0.97 47.89 -3.07
N ALA A 9 0.74 47.75 -4.37
CA ALA A 9 0.05 46.58 -4.92
C ALA A 9 0.96 45.41 -5.30
N GLY A 10 2.24 45.64 -5.58
CA GLY A 10 3.16 44.60 -6.06
C GLY A 10 3.72 43.68 -4.97
N SER A 11 3.87 44.19 -3.75
CA SER A 11 4.51 43.42 -2.64
C SER A 11 3.58 42.39 -1.98
N PHE A 12 2.27 42.61 -2.07
CA PHE A 12 1.28 41.68 -1.46
C PHE A 12 1.08 40.41 -2.28
N ILE A 13 1.24 40.49 -3.60
CA ILE A 13 1.04 39.34 -4.50
C ILE A 13 2.19 38.32 -4.35
N PHE A 14 3.41 38.79 -4.13
CA PHE A 14 4.58 37.91 -3.98
C PHE A 14 4.54 37.08 -2.67
N ASN A 15 3.98 37.61 -1.60
CA ASN A 15 3.86 36.88 -0.33
C ASN A 15 2.76 35.81 -0.35
N LEU A 16 1.68 36.00 -1.13
CA LEU A 16 0.63 34.98 -1.28
C LEU A 16 1.09 33.80 -2.15
N SER A 17 1.94 34.03 -3.13
CA SER A 17 2.44 32.98 -4.02
C SER A 17 3.36 31.99 -3.30
N GLY A 18 4.16 32.45 -2.33
CA GLY A 18 5.10 31.61 -1.57
C GLY A 18 4.40 30.62 -0.64
N CYS A 19 3.29 30.98 -0.02
CA CYS A 19 2.59 30.15 0.94
C CYS A 19 1.92 28.93 0.28
N GLY A 20 1.27 29.11 -0.86
CA GLY A 20 0.60 28.01 -1.56
C GLY A 20 1.54 27.06 -2.28
N TYR A 21 2.68 27.54 -2.79
CA TYR A 21 3.67 26.71 -3.46
C TYR A 21 4.32 25.70 -2.50
N ASN A 22 4.76 26.16 -1.34
CA ASN A 22 5.41 25.30 -0.36
C ASN A 22 4.48 24.17 0.15
N ASP A 23 3.20 24.48 0.34
CA ASP A 23 2.21 23.49 0.75
C ASP A 23 2.03 22.39 -0.32
N ILE A 24 1.94 22.79 -1.61
CA ILE A 24 1.83 21.82 -2.71
C ILE A 24 3.05 20.91 -2.75
N GLN A 25 4.28 21.46 -2.66
CA GLN A 25 5.50 20.66 -2.64
C GLN A 25 5.54 19.70 -1.45
N THR A 26 5.17 20.17 -0.26
CA THR A 26 5.13 19.35 0.95
C THR A 26 4.18 18.16 0.80
N TYR A 27 2.98 18.38 0.29
CA TYR A 27 2.02 17.28 0.08
C TYR A 27 2.39 16.38 -1.09
N ASP A 28 3.06 16.90 -2.12
CA ASP A 28 3.60 16.09 -3.21
C ASP A 28 4.64 15.08 -2.69
N GLU A 29 5.59 15.56 -1.90
CA GLU A 29 6.59 14.71 -1.25
C GLU A 29 5.97 13.70 -0.27
N GLN A 30 4.93 14.08 0.46
CA GLN A 30 4.19 13.14 1.33
C GLN A 30 3.53 12.01 0.54
N VAL A 31 2.98 12.29 -0.65
CA VAL A 31 2.43 11.24 -1.53
C VAL A 31 3.54 10.29 -1.97
N ASN A 32 4.69 10.79 -2.42
CA ASN A 32 5.82 9.99 -2.87
C ASN A 32 6.39 9.12 -1.72
N ALA A 33 6.57 9.71 -0.53
CA ALA A 33 7.04 9.00 0.66
C ALA A 33 6.05 7.90 1.09
N SER A 34 4.76 8.20 1.10
CA SER A 34 3.71 7.23 1.46
C SER A 34 3.64 6.09 0.45
N TRP A 35 3.82 6.36 -0.83
CA TRP A 35 3.89 5.33 -1.87
C TRP A 35 5.10 4.41 -1.68
N SER A 36 6.27 4.98 -1.41
CA SER A 36 7.48 4.22 -1.11
C SER A 36 7.29 3.31 0.11
N GLU A 37 6.58 3.78 1.14
CA GLU A 37 6.24 2.97 2.31
C GLU A 37 5.33 1.80 1.94
N VAL A 38 4.33 1.99 1.08
CA VAL A 38 3.48 0.90 0.56
C VAL A 38 4.36 -0.17 -0.09
N LEU A 39 5.24 0.20 -1.02
CA LEU A 39 6.14 -0.75 -1.70
C LEU A 39 7.04 -1.49 -0.71
N ASN A 40 7.60 -0.80 0.29
CA ASN A 40 8.44 -1.38 1.31
C ASN A 40 7.70 -2.44 2.16
N GLN A 41 6.44 -2.19 2.52
CA GLN A 41 5.66 -3.16 3.29
C GLN A 41 5.33 -4.42 2.47
N TYR A 42 5.03 -4.28 1.19
CA TYR A 42 4.85 -5.42 0.29
C TYR A 42 6.15 -6.21 0.10
N GLN A 43 7.30 -5.55 0.02
CA GLN A 43 8.60 -6.23 -0.05
C GLN A 43 8.89 -7.02 1.23
N ARG A 44 8.67 -6.44 2.40
CA ARG A 44 8.83 -7.15 3.70
C ARG A 44 7.96 -8.40 3.77
N ARG A 45 6.71 -8.35 3.27
CA ARG A 45 5.85 -9.53 3.17
C ARG A 45 6.47 -10.60 2.26
N ALA A 46 6.96 -10.22 1.09
CA ALA A 46 7.59 -11.13 0.15
C ALA A 46 8.87 -11.79 0.71
N ASP A 47 9.58 -11.11 1.60
CA ASP A 47 10.82 -11.60 2.22
C ASP A 47 10.57 -12.68 3.28
N LEU A 48 9.34 -12.81 3.79
CA LEU A 48 8.95 -13.91 4.72
C LEU A 48 8.71 -15.23 3.97
N ILE A 49 8.38 -15.19 2.68
CA ILE A 49 7.97 -16.36 1.89
C ILE A 49 9.03 -17.48 1.87
N PRO A 50 10.33 -17.21 1.63
CA PRO A 50 11.33 -18.28 1.61
C PRO A 50 11.39 -19.08 2.92
N ASN A 51 11.29 -18.38 4.04
CA ASN A 51 11.33 -19.02 5.37
C ASN A 51 10.06 -19.84 5.62
N LEU A 52 8.88 -19.36 5.22
CA LEU A 52 7.64 -20.11 5.27
C LEU A 52 7.71 -21.36 4.41
N VAL A 53 8.17 -21.27 3.17
CA VAL A 53 8.35 -22.41 2.26
C VAL A 53 9.34 -23.42 2.86
N ALA A 54 10.47 -22.97 3.42
CA ALA A 54 11.45 -23.84 4.02
C ALA A 54 10.89 -24.59 5.26
N SER A 55 10.11 -23.92 6.09
CA SER A 55 9.49 -24.54 7.27
C SER A 55 8.48 -25.62 6.88
N ILE A 56 7.72 -25.46 5.80
CA ILE A 56 6.72 -26.42 5.33
C ILE A 56 7.39 -27.63 4.64
N LYS A 57 8.42 -27.40 3.83
CA LYS A 57 9.15 -28.48 3.14
C LYS A 57 9.64 -29.58 4.05
N GLY A 58 9.97 -29.27 5.31
CA GLY A 58 10.40 -30.26 6.29
C GLY A 58 9.31 -31.25 6.71
N TYR A 59 8.04 -30.91 6.47
CA TYR A 59 6.87 -31.70 6.93
C TYR A 59 6.08 -32.35 5.81
N SER A 60 6.12 -31.81 4.60
CA SER A 60 5.31 -32.31 3.50
C SER A 60 6.03 -32.24 2.17
N ASN A 61 6.37 -33.41 1.64
CA ASN A 61 6.81 -33.55 0.25
C ASN A 61 5.65 -33.60 -0.74
N HIS A 62 4.40 -33.70 -0.25
CA HIS A 62 3.20 -33.83 -1.10
C HIS A 62 2.62 -32.48 -1.53
N GLU A 63 3.04 -31.38 -0.91
CA GLU A 63 2.52 -30.01 -1.19
C GLU A 63 3.44 -29.24 -2.15
N LYS A 64 4.20 -29.94 -2.98
CA LYS A 64 5.21 -29.36 -3.88
C LYS A 64 4.61 -28.29 -4.79
N ASP A 65 3.45 -28.54 -5.37
CA ASP A 65 2.80 -27.63 -6.33
C ASP A 65 2.44 -26.28 -5.68
N VAL A 66 1.96 -26.30 -4.42
CA VAL A 66 1.62 -25.05 -3.70
C VAL A 66 2.87 -24.29 -3.31
N LEU A 67 3.92 -24.99 -2.86
CA LEU A 67 5.20 -24.35 -2.52
C LEU A 67 5.88 -23.72 -3.75
N GLU A 68 5.80 -24.37 -4.90
CA GLU A 68 6.27 -23.83 -6.18
C GLU A 68 5.42 -22.62 -6.61
N ALA A 69 4.10 -22.68 -6.50
CA ALA A 69 3.20 -21.58 -6.83
C ALA A 69 3.47 -20.33 -5.98
N VAL A 70 3.70 -20.49 -4.68
CA VAL A 70 4.05 -19.37 -3.78
C VAL A 70 5.40 -18.76 -4.15
N THR A 71 6.40 -19.60 -4.45
CA THR A 71 7.74 -19.15 -4.85
C THR A 71 7.68 -18.39 -6.19
N LEU A 72 6.90 -18.88 -7.14
CA LEU A 72 6.68 -18.23 -8.42
C LEU A 72 5.95 -16.88 -8.26
N ALA A 73 4.88 -16.85 -7.46
CA ALA A 73 4.13 -15.62 -7.18
C ALA A 73 5.03 -14.55 -6.55
N ARG A 74 5.91 -14.92 -5.59
CA ARG A 74 6.92 -14.02 -5.02
C ARG A 74 7.86 -13.47 -6.10
N SER A 75 8.37 -14.34 -6.97
CA SER A 75 9.28 -13.94 -8.05
C SER A 75 8.60 -12.95 -9.01
N GLN A 76 7.36 -13.19 -9.38
CA GLN A 76 6.56 -12.29 -10.23
C GLN A 76 6.30 -10.95 -9.54
N ALA A 77 5.97 -10.95 -8.25
CA ALA A 77 5.75 -9.74 -7.48
C ALA A 77 7.02 -8.87 -7.38
N ASN A 78 8.18 -9.50 -7.17
CA ASN A 78 9.46 -8.78 -7.13
C ASN A 78 9.82 -8.15 -8.48
N ARG A 79 9.62 -8.87 -9.59
CA ARG A 79 9.81 -8.32 -10.94
C ARG A 79 8.87 -7.15 -11.21
N ALA A 80 7.59 -7.32 -10.93
CA ALA A 80 6.59 -6.26 -11.12
C ALA A 80 6.90 -5.02 -10.26
N SER A 81 7.41 -5.19 -9.03
CA SER A 81 7.87 -4.09 -8.18
C SER A 81 9.06 -3.34 -8.78
N SER A 82 10.05 -4.08 -9.30
CA SER A 82 11.22 -3.50 -9.96
C SER A 82 10.82 -2.74 -11.23
N ASP A 83 9.95 -3.32 -12.05
CA ASP A 83 9.45 -2.71 -13.28
C ASP A 83 8.68 -1.41 -12.99
N LEU A 84 7.88 -1.40 -11.94
CA LEU A 84 7.12 -0.21 -11.53
C LEU A 84 8.04 0.90 -11.00
N GLN A 85 9.10 0.56 -10.28
CA GLN A 85 10.10 1.52 -9.80
C GLN A 85 10.88 2.18 -10.95
N GLN A 86 11.16 1.44 -12.02
CA GLN A 86 11.87 1.95 -13.19
C GLN A 86 10.99 2.85 -14.07
N THR A 87 9.67 2.67 -14.03
CA THR A 87 8.71 3.43 -14.84
C THR A 87 7.56 3.95 -13.99
N PRO A 88 7.81 4.92 -13.09
CA PRO A 88 6.76 5.51 -12.25
C PRO A 88 5.63 6.12 -13.10
N GLY A 89 4.38 5.86 -12.73
CA GLY A 89 3.21 6.41 -13.43
C GLY A 89 2.73 5.60 -14.64
N ASN A 90 3.37 4.49 -14.99
CA ASN A 90 2.88 3.60 -16.04
C ASN A 90 1.71 2.75 -15.52
N GLU A 91 0.49 3.01 -16.02
CA GLU A 91 -0.74 2.32 -15.58
C GLU A 91 -0.69 0.81 -15.82
N GLN A 92 -0.09 0.35 -16.92
CA GLN A 92 0.01 -1.10 -17.21
C GLN A 92 0.94 -1.81 -16.23
N LYS A 93 2.08 -1.19 -15.89
CA LYS A 93 3.02 -1.73 -14.89
C LYS A 93 2.39 -1.75 -13.49
N LEU A 94 1.61 -0.74 -13.17
CA LEU A 94 0.86 -0.69 -11.92
C LEU A 94 -0.17 -1.81 -11.82
N GLN A 95 -0.95 -2.05 -12.88
CA GLN A 95 -1.91 -3.15 -12.94
C GLN A 95 -1.22 -4.51 -12.81
N ALA A 96 -0.09 -4.70 -13.50
CA ALA A 96 0.70 -5.93 -13.39
C ALA A 96 1.22 -6.16 -11.97
N TRP A 97 1.69 -5.09 -11.30
CA TRP A 97 2.10 -5.15 -9.91
C TRP A 97 0.95 -5.51 -8.96
N GLN A 98 -0.23 -4.91 -9.14
CA GLN A 98 -1.42 -5.20 -8.35
C GLN A 98 -1.84 -6.67 -8.49
N GLN A 99 -1.86 -7.19 -9.73
CA GLN A 99 -2.19 -8.59 -10.02
C GLN A 99 -1.17 -9.55 -9.38
N ALA A 100 0.12 -9.23 -9.46
CA ALA A 100 1.16 -10.02 -8.84
C ALA A 100 1.03 -10.04 -7.30
N GLN A 101 0.72 -8.90 -6.67
CA GLN A 101 0.47 -8.84 -5.22
C GLN A 101 -0.79 -9.62 -4.80
N ALA A 102 -1.86 -9.56 -5.60
CA ALA A 102 -3.07 -10.36 -5.38
C ALA A 102 -2.78 -11.87 -5.48
N GLN A 103 -1.89 -12.27 -6.40
CA GLN A 103 -1.46 -13.67 -6.53
C GLN A 103 -0.66 -14.12 -5.30
N VAL A 104 0.26 -13.30 -4.77
CA VAL A 104 0.97 -13.58 -3.52
C VAL A 104 -0.03 -13.79 -2.38
N THR A 105 -1.02 -12.91 -2.23
CA THR A 105 -2.04 -13.03 -1.18
C THR A 105 -2.81 -14.36 -1.29
N ARG A 106 -3.23 -14.74 -2.49
CA ARG A 106 -3.94 -16.02 -2.73
C ARG A 106 -3.10 -17.24 -2.37
N THR A 107 -1.85 -17.27 -2.81
CA THR A 107 -0.96 -18.40 -2.56
C THR A 107 -0.54 -18.49 -1.08
N LEU A 108 -0.37 -17.36 -0.38
CA LEU A 108 -0.17 -17.35 1.07
C LEU A 108 -1.39 -17.91 1.82
N GLY A 109 -2.61 -17.61 1.37
CA GLY A 109 -3.83 -18.22 1.91
C GLY A 109 -3.84 -19.75 1.75
N GLN A 110 -3.35 -20.27 0.64
CA GLN A 110 -3.20 -21.73 0.44
C GLN A 110 -2.21 -22.36 1.44
N LEU A 111 -1.10 -21.67 1.77
CA LEU A 111 -0.16 -22.15 2.79
C LEU A 111 -0.81 -22.27 4.17
N THR A 112 -1.68 -21.34 4.52
CA THR A 112 -2.44 -21.41 5.78
C THR A 112 -3.36 -22.63 5.81
N ILE A 113 -4.05 -22.94 4.71
CA ILE A 113 -4.89 -24.14 4.60
C ILE A 113 -4.06 -25.43 4.75
N ILE A 114 -2.84 -25.46 4.18
CA ILE A 114 -1.94 -26.61 4.34
C ILE A 114 -1.61 -26.83 5.81
N SER A 115 -1.28 -25.77 6.56
CA SER A 115 -0.91 -25.90 7.95
C SER A 115 -2.02 -26.51 8.83
N GLU A 116 -3.29 -26.33 8.45
CA GLU A 116 -4.41 -26.98 9.16
C GLU A 116 -4.43 -28.50 8.97
N ARG A 117 -3.86 -29.02 7.88
CA ARG A 117 -3.74 -30.46 7.63
C ARG A 117 -2.56 -31.11 8.33
N TYR A 118 -1.60 -30.32 8.79
CA TYR A 118 -0.37 -30.77 9.46
C TYR A 118 -0.25 -30.16 10.86
N PRO A 119 -0.92 -30.74 11.90
CA PRO A 119 -0.91 -30.15 13.24
C PRO A 119 0.50 -30.04 13.84
N GLU A 120 1.42 -30.95 13.47
CA GLU A 120 2.81 -30.93 13.90
C GLU A 120 3.56 -29.71 13.38
N LEU A 121 3.32 -29.30 12.12
CA LEU A 121 3.84 -28.06 11.53
C LEU A 121 3.27 -26.85 12.27
N LYS A 122 1.97 -26.86 12.51
CA LYS A 122 1.27 -25.77 13.19
C LYS A 122 1.77 -25.56 14.63
N ALA A 123 2.20 -26.63 15.29
CA ALA A 123 2.78 -26.61 16.64
C ALA A 123 4.24 -26.12 16.69
N GLN A 124 4.92 -26.00 15.55
CA GLN A 124 6.32 -25.54 15.50
C GLN A 124 6.43 -24.05 15.78
N GLU A 125 7.27 -23.70 16.75
CA GLU A 125 7.51 -22.32 17.16
C GLU A 125 7.97 -21.43 16.00
N LEU A 126 8.88 -21.93 15.16
CA LEU A 126 9.36 -21.20 13.98
C LEU A 126 8.22 -20.84 13.02
N TYR A 127 7.35 -21.81 12.72
CA TYR A 127 6.21 -21.59 11.85
C TYR A 127 5.21 -20.60 12.45
N GLN A 128 4.90 -20.72 13.73
CA GLN A 128 4.02 -19.79 14.44
C GLN A 128 4.58 -18.36 14.41
N ASN A 129 5.87 -18.19 14.69
CA ASN A 129 6.52 -16.89 14.63
C ASN A 129 6.48 -16.27 13.23
N LEU A 130 6.66 -17.07 12.18
CA LEU A 130 6.54 -16.61 10.79
C LEU A 130 5.11 -16.21 10.44
N MET A 131 4.10 -16.94 10.91
CA MET A 131 2.69 -16.59 10.69
C MET A 131 2.31 -15.30 11.40
N VAL A 132 2.76 -15.08 12.65
CA VAL A 132 2.57 -13.81 13.37
C VAL A 132 3.24 -12.65 12.63
N GLN A 133 4.44 -12.86 12.09
CA GLN A 133 5.12 -11.82 11.29
C GLN A 133 4.37 -11.53 9.98
N LEU A 134 3.82 -12.56 9.34
CA LEU A 134 3.02 -12.42 8.12
C LEU A 134 1.75 -11.63 8.39
N GLU A 135 0.98 -11.98 9.42
CA GLU A 135 -0.21 -11.24 9.85
C GLU A 135 0.13 -9.78 10.19
N GLY A 136 1.21 -9.57 10.94
CA GLY A 136 1.72 -8.24 11.23
C GLY A 136 2.12 -7.46 9.98
N SER A 137 2.61 -8.13 8.92
CA SER A 137 2.93 -7.47 7.64
C SER A 137 1.68 -7.07 6.88
N GLU A 138 0.63 -7.91 6.86
CA GLU A 138 -0.66 -7.56 6.25
C GLU A 138 -1.29 -6.33 6.92
N ASN A 139 -1.23 -6.27 8.25
CA ASN A 139 -1.72 -5.10 8.98
C ASN A 139 -0.93 -3.83 8.64
N ARG A 140 0.41 -3.92 8.56
CA ARG A 140 1.25 -2.78 8.15
C ARG A 140 0.98 -2.35 6.71
N ILE A 141 0.72 -3.28 5.79
CA ILE A 141 0.30 -2.98 4.42
C ILE A 141 -1.01 -2.18 4.43
N ALA A 142 -2.01 -2.62 5.19
CA ALA A 142 -3.29 -1.93 5.30
C ALA A 142 -3.12 -0.49 5.82
N VAL A 143 -2.30 -0.30 6.85
CA VAL A 143 -1.99 1.04 7.41
C VAL A 143 -1.25 1.91 6.40
N ALA A 144 -0.23 1.37 5.70
CA ALA A 144 0.54 2.11 4.70
C ALA A 144 -0.37 2.55 3.52
N ARG A 145 -1.26 1.67 3.06
CA ARG A 145 -2.27 1.99 2.04
C ARG A 145 -3.19 3.12 2.48
N GLY A 146 -3.69 3.08 3.71
CA GLY A 146 -4.53 4.14 4.27
C GLY A 146 -3.80 5.50 4.33
N ARG A 147 -2.52 5.51 4.72
CA ARG A 147 -1.69 6.73 4.72
C ARG A 147 -1.49 7.29 3.31
N TYR A 148 -1.23 6.43 2.33
CA TYR A 148 -1.08 6.84 0.93
C TYR A 148 -2.36 7.46 0.37
N ILE A 149 -3.52 6.85 0.58
CA ILE A 149 -4.83 7.40 0.17
C ILE A 149 -5.05 8.77 0.78
N LYS A 150 -4.79 8.92 2.08
CA LYS A 150 -4.92 10.20 2.79
C LYS A 150 -3.95 11.27 2.26
N ALA A 151 -2.72 10.91 1.92
CA ALA A 151 -1.76 11.83 1.34
C ALA A 151 -2.22 12.35 -0.03
N ILE A 152 -2.76 11.47 -0.90
CA ILE A 152 -3.36 11.86 -2.18
C ILE A 152 -4.54 12.81 -1.97
N GLU A 153 -5.42 12.51 -1.03
CA GLU A 153 -6.56 13.38 -0.71
C GLU A 153 -6.09 14.77 -0.29
N GLN A 154 -5.12 14.86 0.62
CA GLN A 154 -4.56 16.12 1.10
C GLN A 154 -3.92 16.92 -0.04
N TYR A 155 -3.12 16.28 -0.90
CA TYR A 155 -2.56 16.92 -2.08
C TYR A 155 -3.67 17.44 -3.01
N ASN A 156 -4.63 16.60 -3.38
CA ASN A 156 -5.70 16.96 -4.30
C ASN A 156 -6.61 18.08 -3.76
N VAL A 157 -6.83 18.12 -2.45
CA VAL A 157 -7.57 19.20 -1.79
C VAL A 157 -6.75 20.50 -1.82
N THR A 158 -5.45 20.42 -1.55
CA THR A 158 -4.55 21.59 -1.48
C THR A 158 -4.48 22.32 -2.83
N ILE A 159 -4.29 21.61 -3.95
CA ILE A 159 -4.22 22.24 -5.28
C ILE A 159 -5.54 22.88 -5.73
N ARG A 160 -6.66 22.62 -5.04
CA ARG A 160 -7.98 23.19 -5.33
C ARG A 160 -8.38 24.32 -4.37
N LYS A 161 -7.68 24.50 -3.25
CA LYS A 161 -7.97 25.53 -2.26
C LYS A 161 -7.28 26.86 -2.62
N PHE A 162 -7.93 28.00 -2.31
CA PHE A 162 -7.30 29.30 -2.35
C PHE A 162 -6.33 29.46 -1.16
N PRO A 163 -5.12 30.06 -1.33
CA PRO A 163 -4.58 30.65 -2.55
C PRO A 163 -3.83 29.65 -3.48
N ALA A 164 -3.56 28.42 -3.05
CA ALA A 164 -2.74 27.42 -3.74
C ALA A 164 -3.28 27.08 -5.16
N VAL A 165 -4.60 27.19 -5.39
CA VAL A 165 -5.23 26.94 -6.70
C VAL A 165 -4.69 27.86 -7.80
N LEU A 166 -4.26 29.08 -7.47
CA LEU A 166 -3.66 30.01 -8.45
C LEU A 166 -2.27 29.51 -8.85
N THR A 167 -1.47 29.11 -7.89
CA THR A 167 -0.15 28.49 -8.11
C THR A 167 -0.28 27.18 -8.90
N ALA A 168 -1.24 26.33 -8.52
CA ALA A 168 -1.50 25.07 -9.20
C ALA A 168 -1.83 25.25 -10.69
N LYS A 169 -2.63 26.25 -11.05
CA LYS A 169 -2.95 26.57 -12.44
C LYS A 169 -1.76 27.09 -13.24
N VAL A 170 -0.93 27.94 -12.63
CA VAL A 170 0.25 28.52 -13.29
C VAL A 170 1.33 27.45 -13.52
N MET A 171 1.49 26.51 -12.58
CA MET A 171 2.50 25.46 -12.59
C MET A 171 1.99 24.13 -13.18
N ASP A 172 0.76 24.10 -13.68
CA ASP A 172 0.10 22.92 -14.27
C ASP A 172 0.07 21.68 -13.36
N TYR A 173 -0.15 21.89 -12.05
CA TYR A 173 -0.35 20.79 -11.12
C TYR A 173 -1.73 20.15 -11.32
N THR A 174 -1.72 18.84 -11.59
CA THR A 174 -2.94 18.05 -11.81
C THR A 174 -3.26 17.16 -10.61
N PRO A 175 -4.53 16.82 -10.37
CA PRO A 175 -4.90 15.88 -9.33
C PRO A 175 -4.25 14.51 -9.55
N LYS A 176 -3.69 13.95 -8.48
CA LYS A 176 -3.15 12.59 -8.50
C LYS A 176 -4.26 11.56 -8.40
N LYS A 177 -4.13 10.49 -9.17
CA LYS A 177 -5.05 9.34 -9.10
C LYS A 177 -4.66 8.43 -7.94
N ASN A 178 -5.66 7.82 -7.31
CA ASN A 178 -5.41 6.73 -6.37
C ASN A 178 -5.03 5.47 -7.16
N TYR A 179 -3.82 4.97 -6.94
CA TYR A 179 -3.31 3.77 -7.61
C TYR A 179 -3.63 2.47 -6.87
N LEU A 180 -4.27 2.55 -5.72
CA LEU A 180 -4.69 1.35 -4.98
C LEU A 180 -6.11 0.96 -5.40
N PRO A 181 -6.41 -0.34 -5.57
CA PRO A 181 -7.78 -0.79 -5.83
C PRO A 181 -8.70 -0.35 -4.71
N ASP A 182 -9.94 -0.01 -5.06
CA ASP A 182 -10.99 0.43 -4.12
C ASP A 182 -11.42 -0.67 -3.12
N ASP A 183 -10.87 -1.86 -3.21
CA ASP A 183 -11.12 -3.01 -2.32
C ASP A 183 -10.74 -2.82 -0.85
N VAL A 184 -10.36 -1.59 -0.45
CA VAL A 184 -10.20 -1.22 0.96
C VAL A 184 -11.51 -1.45 1.74
N ALA A 185 -12.66 -1.41 1.07
CA ALA A 185 -13.96 -1.72 1.66
C ALA A 185 -14.13 -3.22 1.98
N ALA A 186 -13.44 -4.11 1.29
CA ALA A 186 -13.51 -5.55 1.55
C ALA A 186 -12.60 -5.98 2.72
N VAL A 187 -11.51 -5.24 2.98
CA VAL A 187 -10.56 -5.53 4.09
C VAL A 187 -11.02 -4.91 5.41
N SER A 188 -11.89 -3.89 5.39
CA SER A 188 -12.39 -3.24 6.62
C SER A 188 -13.59 -3.96 7.26
N LYS A 189 -14.13 -5.00 6.62
CA LYS A 189 -15.06 -5.92 7.30
C LYS A 189 -14.23 -6.93 8.07
N ALA A 190 -13.95 -6.63 9.35
CA ALA A 190 -13.56 -7.65 10.29
C ALA A 190 -14.55 -8.83 10.15
N PRO A 191 -14.07 -10.09 10.09
CA PRO A 191 -14.98 -11.23 10.05
C PRO A 191 -15.88 -11.14 11.27
N THR A 192 -17.18 -10.89 11.05
CA THR A 192 -18.17 -10.98 12.10
C THR A 192 -18.29 -12.46 12.46
N ILE A 193 -17.68 -12.85 13.58
CA ILE A 193 -17.89 -14.16 14.14
C ILE A 193 -19.32 -14.15 14.69
N ASP A 194 -20.23 -14.83 13.99
CA ASP A 194 -21.61 -15.02 14.44
C ASP A 194 -21.65 -16.13 15.48
N PHE A 195 -21.75 -15.76 16.73
CA PHE A 195 -21.90 -16.69 17.87
C PHE A 195 -23.31 -17.24 18.03
N SER A 196 -24.26 -16.88 17.16
CA SER A 196 -25.67 -17.24 17.32
C SER A 196 -26.01 -18.70 16.95
N GLN A 197 -25.09 -19.43 16.27
CA GLN A 197 -25.36 -20.79 15.80
C GLN A 197 -25.16 -21.90 16.86
N ASN A 198 -24.63 -21.60 18.04
CA ASN A 198 -24.40 -22.60 19.08
C ASN A 198 -25.46 -22.61 20.22
N ALA A 199 -26.57 -21.91 20.09
CA ALA A 199 -27.59 -21.85 21.14
C ALA A 199 -28.76 -22.84 20.94
N SER A 200 -28.70 -23.75 19.95
CA SER A 200 -29.82 -24.67 19.63
C SER A 200 -29.44 -26.17 19.68
N ALA A 201 -28.57 -26.56 20.60
CA ALA A 201 -28.30 -27.96 20.85
C ALA A 201 -28.31 -28.25 22.39
N HIS A 202 -29.53 -28.25 22.96
CA HIS A 202 -29.91 -28.96 24.17
C HIS A 202 -31.39 -29.26 24.15
#